data_eb412f231726c378476c369ffd1be31b
#
_entry.id   eb412f231726c378476c369ffd1be31b
#
_cell.length_a   1.000
_cell.length_b   1.000
_cell.length_c   1.000
_cell.angle_alpha   90.00
_cell.angle_beta   90.00
_cell.angle_gamma   90.00
#
_symmetry.space_group_name_H-M   'P 1'
#
loop_
_entity.id
_entity.type
_entity.pdbx_description
1 polymer ?
#
loop_
_entity_poly.entity_id
_entity_poly.type
_entity_poly.pdbx_seq_one_letter_code
_entity_poly.pdbx_strand_id
1 'polypeptide(L)'
;MLEKPKINEESEILKSLNDMQKQGAVTTEGPLLVLAGAGSGKTKMMTHRMAYLILEKNVDPQNILAVTFTNKAANEMKQRAEFLINSRGRSLKGLWIKTFHATCLAILKNHAGALGYGENFLIYTASDQKAAVKRAIKECEISPKEYPVKMFTSFISKCKSQ
;
A
#
# COMPACT_ATOMS: atom_id res chain seq x y z
N MET A 1 22.72 16.98 12.62
CA MET A 1 21.74 16.79 13.70
C MET A 1 20.42 17.30 13.14
N LEU A 2 19.45 16.45 12.88
CA LEU A 2 18.13 16.89 12.43
C LEU A 2 17.44 17.53 13.63
N GLU A 3 17.03 18.78 13.50
CA GLU A 3 16.24 19.46 14.53
C GLU A 3 14.97 18.65 14.80
N LYS A 4 14.64 18.45 16.08
CA LYS A 4 13.38 17.82 16.46
C LYS A 4 12.24 18.71 15.96
N PRO A 5 11.23 18.16 15.24
CA PRO A 5 10.13 18.95 14.76
C PRO A 5 9.43 19.62 15.96
N LYS A 6 9.14 20.92 15.85
CA LYS A 6 8.33 21.63 16.86
C LYS A 6 6.94 21.03 16.85
N ILE A 7 6.59 20.36 17.95
CA ILE A 7 5.25 19.81 18.14
C ILE A 7 4.35 20.98 18.51
N ASN A 8 3.35 21.26 17.69
CA ASN A 8 2.26 22.16 18.09
C ASN A 8 1.40 21.41 19.12
N GLU A 9 1.64 21.65 20.41
CA GLU A 9 0.97 20.95 21.53
C GLU A 9 -0.54 21.23 21.58
N GLU A 10 -1.01 22.29 20.92
CA GLU A 10 -2.41 22.68 20.85
C GLU A 10 -3.22 21.89 19.79
N SER A 11 -2.58 21.09 18.94
CA SER A 11 -3.30 20.35 17.91
C SER A 11 -4.20 19.27 18.50
N GLU A 12 -5.50 19.47 18.36
CA GLU A 12 -6.56 18.52 18.76
C GLU A 12 -6.34 17.12 18.15
N ILE A 13 -5.68 17.05 16.97
CA ILE A 13 -5.39 15.80 16.28
C ILE A 13 -4.40 14.95 17.08
N LEU A 14 -3.49 15.60 17.81
CA LEU A 14 -2.39 14.93 18.48
C LEU A 14 -2.71 14.57 19.95
N LYS A 15 -3.74 15.14 20.55
CA LYS A 15 -4.08 14.97 21.99
C LYS A 15 -4.21 13.52 22.43
N SER A 16 -4.74 12.65 21.56
CA SER A 16 -4.95 11.22 21.88
C SER A 16 -3.72 10.35 21.72
N LEU A 17 -2.59 10.90 21.26
CA LEU A 17 -1.35 10.19 21.01
C LEU A 17 -0.39 10.33 22.20
N ASN A 18 0.38 9.27 22.47
CA ASN A 18 1.55 9.39 23.36
C ASN A 18 2.70 10.12 22.65
N ASP A 19 3.75 10.50 23.38
CA ASP A 19 4.83 11.34 22.85
C ASP A 19 5.56 10.73 21.66
N MET A 20 5.81 9.41 21.68
CA MET A 20 6.45 8.71 20.56
C MET A 20 5.55 8.68 19.31
N GLN A 21 4.26 8.47 19.50
CA GLN A 21 3.28 8.52 18.43
C GLN A 21 3.12 9.94 17.87
N LYS A 22 3.12 10.97 18.73
CA LYS A 22 3.14 12.39 18.33
C LYS A 22 4.35 12.66 17.45
N GLN A 23 5.54 12.30 17.93
CA GLN A 23 6.77 12.47 17.15
C GLN A 23 6.68 11.79 15.78
N GLY A 24 6.19 10.54 15.71
CA GLY A 24 5.99 9.84 14.45
C GLY A 24 4.95 10.50 13.54
N ALA A 25 3.90 11.13 14.10
CA ALA A 25 2.87 11.81 13.32
C ALA A 25 3.36 13.16 12.75
N VAL A 26 4.15 13.93 13.48
CA VAL A 26 4.58 15.28 13.09
C VAL A 26 5.89 15.34 12.30
N THR A 27 6.70 14.28 12.31
CA THR A 27 7.93 14.21 11.50
C THR A 27 7.56 14.00 10.04
N THR A 28 7.38 15.07 9.28
CA THR A 28 6.86 15.02 7.90
C THR A 28 7.98 14.99 6.86
N GLU A 29 9.16 15.46 7.20
CA GLU A 29 10.26 15.59 6.26
C GLU A 29 11.22 14.40 6.32
N GLY A 30 11.67 13.96 5.15
CA GLY A 30 12.63 12.88 4.98
C GLY A 30 12.09 11.49 5.30
N PRO A 31 12.93 10.46 5.17
CA PRO A 31 12.56 9.08 5.48
C PRO A 31 12.44 8.87 7.00
N LEU A 32 11.34 8.26 7.42
CA LEU A 32 11.06 7.94 8.83
C LEU A 32 10.79 6.44 8.98
N LEU A 33 11.57 5.78 9.81
CA LEU A 33 11.32 4.40 10.24
C LEU A 33 10.78 4.39 11.67
N VAL A 34 9.61 3.78 11.87
CA VAL A 34 8.99 3.60 13.19
C VAL A 34 8.96 2.13 13.54
N LEU A 35 9.74 1.74 14.56
CA LEU A 35 9.74 0.39 15.10
C LEU A 35 8.75 0.30 16.26
N ALA A 36 7.76 -0.58 16.12
CA ALA A 36 6.69 -0.67 17.11
C ALA A 36 6.12 -2.09 17.18
N GLY A 37 5.94 -2.62 18.38
CA GLY A 37 5.38 -3.94 18.65
C GLY A 37 3.89 -4.07 18.29
N ALA A 38 3.36 -5.28 18.38
CA ALA A 38 1.92 -5.51 18.25
C ALA A 38 1.17 -4.73 19.36
N GLY A 39 0.02 -4.14 19.02
CA GLY A 39 -0.79 -3.36 19.99
C GLY A 39 -0.25 -1.98 20.36
N SER A 40 0.93 -1.57 19.90
CA SER A 40 1.53 -0.26 20.22
C SER A 40 0.84 0.96 19.61
N GLY A 41 -0.20 0.76 18.78
CA GLY A 41 -0.94 1.84 18.14
C GLY A 41 -0.33 2.36 16.82
N LYS A 42 0.46 1.54 16.11
CA LYS A 42 1.02 1.91 14.79
C LYS A 42 -0.02 2.49 13.84
N THR A 43 -1.14 1.79 13.66
CA THR A 43 -2.22 2.24 12.77
C THR A 43 -2.82 3.56 13.25
N LYS A 44 -2.98 3.74 14.57
CA LYS A 44 -3.45 4.99 15.17
C LYS A 44 -2.48 6.13 14.83
N MET A 45 -1.19 5.94 15.04
CA MET A 45 -0.17 6.94 14.69
C MET A 45 -0.20 7.28 13.20
N MET A 46 -0.30 6.29 12.31
CA MET A 46 -0.35 6.53 10.86
C MET A 46 -1.61 7.30 10.43
N THR A 47 -2.77 6.99 10.98
CA THR A 47 -4.02 7.73 10.67
C THR A 47 -3.94 9.18 11.15
N HIS A 48 -3.34 9.42 12.32
CA HIS A 48 -3.13 10.78 12.83
C HIS A 48 -2.06 11.52 12.03
N ARG A 49 -1.02 10.84 11.52
CA ARG A 49 -0.05 11.43 10.59
C ARG A 49 -0.71 11.90 9.30
N MET A 50 -1.58 11.08 8.69
CA MET A 50 -2.34 11.49 7.50
C MET A 50 -3.24 12.70 7.79
N ALA A 51 -3.96 12.66 8.92
CA ALA A 51 -4.77 13.79 9.35
C ALA A 51 -3.94 15.05 9.59
N TYR A 52 -2.78 14.93 10.22
CA TYR A 52 -1.85 16.04 10.45
C TYR A 52 -1.34 16.66 9.13
N LEU A 53 -0.96 15.81 8.17
CA LEU A 53 -0.54 16.27 6.82
C LEU A 53 -1.65 17.06 6.12
N ILE A 54 -2.89 16.57 6.17
CA ILE A 54 -4.01 17.19 5.46
C ILE A 54 -4.52 18.44 6.18
N LEU A 55 -4.65 18.40 7.49
CA LEU A 55 -5.33 19.45 8.26
C LEU A 55 -4.37 20.55 8.72
N GLU A 56 -3.16 20.20 9.11
CA GLU A 56 -2.18 21.16 9.66
C GLU A 56 -1.14 21.59 8.62
N LYS A 57 -0.76 20.68 7.73
CA LYS A 57 0.23 20.97 6.68
C LYS A 57 -0.40 21.33 5.34
N ASN A 58 -1.74 21.27 5.23
CA ASN A 58 -2.49 21.55 4.00
C ASN A 58 -2.04 20.73 2.78
N VAL A 59 -1.54 19.51 3.02
CA VAL A 59 -1.17 18.59 1.93
C VAL A 59 -2.45 18.11 1.26
N ASP A 60 -2.49 18.17 -0.08
CA ASP A 60 -3.63 17.64 -0.83
C ASP A 60 -3.70 16.11 -0.63
N PRO A 61 -4.88 15.56 -0.29
CA PRO A 61 -5.07 14.12 -0.12
C PRO A 61 -4.58 13.27 -1.29
N GLN A 62 -4.69 13.74 -2.53
CA GLN A 62 -4.21 13.03 -3.73
C GLN A 62 -2.68 12.81 -3.75
N ASN A 63 -1.92 13.60 -2.99
CA ASN A 63 -0.47 13.46 -2.86
C ASN A 63 -0.06 12.51 -1.74
N ILE A 64 -1.01 11.84 -1.09
CA ILE A 64 -0.75 10.91 0.01
C ILE A 64 -1.10 9.49 -0.43
N LEU A 65 -0.12 8.60 -0.31
CA LEU A 65 -0.28 7.17 -0.51
C LEU A 65 0.01 6.43 0.80
N ALA A 66 -0.99 5.71 1.30
CA ALA A 66 -0.85 4.79 2.42
C ALA A 66 -1.08 3.34 1.95
N VAL A 67 -0.11 2.47 2.18
CA VAL A 67 -0.20 1.07 1.75
C VAL A 67 -0.21 0.12 2.94
N THR A 68 -0.97 -0.96 2.80
CA THR A 68 -1.09 -2.02 3.81
C THR A 68 -0.95 -3.39 3.16
N PHE A 69 -0.84 -4.45 3.96
CA PHE A 69 -0.79 -5.81 3.44
C PHE A 69 -2.18 -6.42 3.20
N THR A 70 -3.21 -6.00 3.93
CA THR A 70 -4.53 -6.61 3.86
C THR A 70 -5.62 -5.58 3.56
N ASN A 71 -6.67 -6.00 2.84
CA ASN A 71 -7.84 -5.16 2.58
C ASN A 71 -8.55 -4.74 3.88
N LYS A 72 -8.58 -5.63 4.88
CA LYS A 72 -9.15 -5.30 6.19
C LYS A 72 -8.41 -4.12 6.83
N ALA A 73 -7.07 -4.15 6.86
CA ALA A 73 -6.27 -3.07 7.41
C ALA A 73 -6.42 -1.77 6.62
N ALA A 74 -6.49 -1.84 5.28
CA ALA A 74 -6.74 -0.68 4.43
C ALA A 74 -8.09 -0.02 4.73
N ASN A 75 -9.16 -0.82 4.82
CA ASN A 75 -10.50 -0.33 5.13
C ASN A 75 -10.59 0.28 6.54
N GLU A 76 -9.99 -0.39 7.53
CA GLU A 76 -9.95 0.12 8.91
C GLU A 76 -9.18 1.45 8.99
N MET A 77 -8.04 1.54 8.33
CA MET A 77 -7.25 2.77 8.25
C MET A 77 -8.04 3.90 7.57
N LYS A 78 -8.76 3.58 6.49
CA LYS A 78 -9.60 4.53 5.76
C LYS A 78 -10.72 5.07 6.64
N GLN A 79 -11.49 4.21 7.32
CA GLN A 79 -12.56 4.62 8.22
C GLN A 79 -12.06 5.54 9.35
N ARG A 80 -10.91 5.20 9.95
CA ARG A 80 -10.30 6.02 11.01
C ARG A 80 -9.84 7.38 10.48
N ALA A 81 -9.23 7.41 9.30
CA ALA A 81 -8.83 8.66 8.66
C ALA A 81 -10.05 9.53 8.30
N GLU A 82 -11.11 8.91 7.77
CA GLU A 82 -12.38 9.59 7.47
C GLU A 82 -12.97 10.24 8.71
N PHE A 83 -13.04 9.52 9.83
CA PHE A 83 -13.54 10.05 11.08
C PHE A 83 -12.74 11.30 11.53
N LEU A 84 -11.41 11.22 11.50
CA LEU A 84 -10.54 12.31 11.95
C LEU A 84 -10.62 13.56 11.06
N ILE A 85 -10.76 13.39 9.76
CA ILE A 85 -10.63 14.46 8.77
C ILE A 85 -11.98 15.09 8.46
N ASN A 86 -13.04 14.26 8.28
CA ASN A 86 -14.38 14.77 7.99
C ASN A 86 -14.98 15.53 9.17
N SER A 87 -14.68 15.14 10.41
CA SER A 87 -15.11 15.87 11.61
C SER A 87 -14.58 17.31 11.65
N ARG A 88 -13.62 17.66 10.80
CA ARG A 88 -13.03 18.99 10.67
C ARG A 88 -13.32 19.66 9.32
N GLY A 89 -14.34 19.18 8.60
CA GLY A 89 -14.83 19.81 7.37
C GLY A 89 -13.92 19.64 6.15
N ARG A 90 -12.94 18.70 6.18
CA ARG A 90 -12.07 18.40 5.04
C ARG A 90 -12.44 17.07 4.42
N SER A 91 -12.20 16.93 3.12
CA SER A 91 -12.48 15.71 2.35
C SER A 91 -11.23 14.88 2.17
N LEU A 92 -11.41 13.55 2.12
CA LEU A 92 -10.35 12.62 1.75
C LEU A 92 -10.33 12.27 0.26
N LYS A 93 -11.08 13.00 -0.55
CA LYS A 93 -11.14 12.71 -1.99
C LYS A 93 -9.74 12.72 -2.60
N GLY A 94 -9.37 11.63 -3.25
CA GLY A 94 -8.04 11.47 -3.85
C GLY A 94 -7.01 10.75 -2.96
N LEU A 95 -7.25 10.61 -1.66
CA LEU A 95 -6.35 9.89 -0.75
C LEU A 95 -6.29 8.39 -1.13
N TRP A 96 -5.08 7.88 -1.33
CA TRP A 96 -4.86 6.48 -1.65
C TRP A 96 -4.54 5.68 -0.38
N ILE A 97 -5.54 4.94 0.12
CA ILE A 97 -5.34 3.93 1.17
C ILE A 97 -5.71 2.58 0.58
N LYS A 98 -4.71 1.77 0.24
CA LYS A 98 -4.87 0.51 -0.50
C LYS A 98 -3.86 -0.53 -0.04
N THR A 99 -4.05 -1.79 -0.46
CA THR A 99 -2.98 -2.79 -0.36
C THR A 99 -1.90 -2.53 -1.42
N PHE A 100 -0.68 -3.05 -1.20
CA PHE A 100 0.39 -2.99 -2.20
C PHE A 100 -0.09 -3.49 -3.57
N HIS A 101 -0.73 -4.66 -3.62
CA HIS A 101 -1.24 -5.22 -4.87
C HIS A 101 -2.29 -4.31 -5.54
N ALA A 102 -3.23 -3.77 -4.78
CA ALA A 102 -4.25 -2.86 -5.33
C ALA A 102 -3.65 -1.53 -5.82
N THR A 103 -2.61 -1.05 -5.16
CA THR A 103 -1.85 0.14 -5.60
C THR A 103 -1.11 -0.14 -6.91
N CYS A 104 -0.36 -1.25 -6.97
CA CYS A 104 0.36 -1.66 -8.19
C CYS A 104 -0.61 -1.86 -9.37
N LEU A 105 -1.77 -2.50 -9.12
CA LEU A 105 -2.80 -2.65 -10.15
C LEU A 105 -3.33 -1.31 -10.66
N ALA A 106 -3.57 -0.36 -9.77
CA ALA A 106 -4.03 0.98 -10.17
C ALA A 106 -2.99 1.72 -11.02
N ILE A 107 -1.70 1.60 -10.66
CA ILE A 107 -0.59 2.16 -11.45
C ILE A 107 -0.52 1.47 -12.82
N LEU A 108 -0.56 0.13 -12.85
CA LEU A 108 -0.50 -0.62 -14.10
C LEU A 108 -1.65 -0.29 -15.04
N LYS A 109 -2.88 -0.12 -14.54
CA LYS A 109 -4.02 0.27 -15.38
C LYS A 109 -3.81 1.58 -16.11
N ASN A 110 -3.08 2.51 -15.51
CA ASN A 110 -2.81 3.82 -16.12
C ASN A 110 -1.57 3.81 -17.03
N HIS A 111 -0.67 2.84 -16.88
CA HIS A 111 0.64 2.83 -17.53
C HIS A 111 0.95 1.53 -18.28
N ALA A 112 -0.02 0.63 -18.46
CA ALA A 112 0.18 -0.67 -19.12
C ALA A 112 0.73 -0.53 -20.55
N GLY A 113 0.31 0.49 -21.29
CA GLY A 113 0.80 0.78 -22.62
C GLY A 113 2.31 1.02 -22.70
N ALA A 114 2.92 1.60 -21.66
CA ALA A 114 4.38 1.79 -21.59
C ALA A 114 5.16 0.47 -21.50
N LEU A 115 4.48 -0.61 -21.10
CA LEU A 115 5.03 -1.96 -21.01
C LEU A 115 4.60 -2.86 -22.18
N GLY A 116 3.93 -2.29 -23.20
CA GLY A 116 3.43 -3.02 -24.37
C GLY A 116 2.16 -3.85 -24.12
N TYR A 117 1.47 -3.65 -22.98
CA TYR A 117 0.18 -4.29 -22.72
C TYR A 117 -0.97 -3.43 -23.22
N GLY A 118 -2.02 -4.09 -23.73
CA GLY A 118 -3.28 -3.41 -24.07
C GLY A 118 -4.04 -2.97 -22.81
N GLU A 119 -5.02 -2.07 -22.99
CA GLU A 119 -5.84 -1.53 -21.89
C GLU A 119 -6.61 -2.62 -21.12
N ASN A 120 -6.96 -3.73 -21.78
CA ASN A 120 -7.72 -4.86 -21.23
C ASN A 120 -6.83 -6.03 -20.81
N PHE A 121 -5.65 -5.77 -20.26
CA PHE A 121 -4.80 -6.85 -19.76
C PHE A 121 -5.44 -7.60 -18.59
N LEU A 122 -5.21 -8.90 -18.53
CA LEU A 122 -5.71 -9.77 -17.47
C LEU A 122 -4.63 -10.01 -16.42
N ILE A 123 -5.04 -10.01 -15.15
CA ILE A 123 -4.16 -10.42 -14.04
C ILE A 123 -4.46 -11.88 -13.73
N TYR A 124 -3.48 -12.73 -13.96
CA TYR A 124 -3.59 -14.14 -13.65
C TYR A 124 -3.48 -14.39 -12.15
N THR A 125 -4.41 -15.17 -11.62
CA THR A 125 -4.27 -15.80 -10.32
C THR A 125 -3.23 -16.93 -10.40
N ALA A 126 -2.80 -17.45 -9.25
CA ALA A 126 -1.90 -18.62 -9.23
C ALA A 126 -2.52 -19.85 -9.91
N SER A 127 -3.85 -20.00 -9.86
CA SER A 127 -4.58 -21.06 -10.57
C SER A 127 -4.56 -20.85 -12.09
N ASP A 128 -4.78 -19.61 -12.57
CA ASP A 128 -4.74 -19.27 -13.99
C ASP A 128 -3.34 -19.48 -14.58
N GLN A 129 -2.30 -19.03 -13.85
CA GLN A 129 -0.93 -19.27 -14.24
C GLN A 129 -0.61 -20.77 -14.37
N LYS A 130 -1.04 -21.56 -13.39
CA LYS A 130 -0.88 -23.03 -13.44
C LYS A 130 -1.63 -23.66 -14.59
N ALA A 131 -2.85 -23.20 -14.90
CA ALA A 131 -3.64 -23.68 -16.01
C ALA A 131 -3.00 -23.32 -17.37
N ALA A 132 -2.49 -22.10 -17.52
CA ALA A 132 -1.77 -21.67 -18.72
C ALA A 132 -0.52 -22.53 -18.96
N VAL A 133 0.30 -22.75 -17.93
CA VAL A 133 1.50 -23.60 -18.03
C VAL A 133 1.15 -25.05 -18.36
N LYS A 134 0.07 -25.61 -17.76
CA LYS A 134 -0.41 -26.94 -18.12
C LYS A 134 -0.79 -27.07 -19.60
N ARG A 135 -1.44 -26.03 -20.14
CA ARG A 135 -1.83 -25.99 -21.56
C ARG A 135 -0.59 -25.98 -22.45
N ALA A 136 0.37 -25.09 -22.16
CA ALA A 136 1.61 -25.02 -22.91
C ALA A 136 2.43 -26.32 -22.88
N ILE A 137 2.51 -26.98 -21.72
CA ILE A 137 3.17 -28.30 -21.59
C ILE A 137 2.51 -29.34 -22.51
N LYS A 138 1.15 -29.34 -22.56
CA LYS A 138 0.41 -30.26 -23.43
C LYS A 138 0.62 -29.94 -24.92
N GLU A 139 0.60 -28.66 -25.28
CA GLU A 139 0.83 -28.21 -26.68
C GLU A 139 2.24 -28.50 -27.15
N CYS A 140 3.22 -28.50 -26.25
CA CYS A 140 4.61 -28.86 -26.55
C CYS A 140 4.89 -30.36 -26.44
N GLU A 141 3.88 -31.21 -26.20
CA GLU A 141 4.00 -32.67 -26.06
C GLU A 141 5.01 -33.11 -24.97
N ILE A 142 5.22 -32.27 -23.96
CA ILE A 142 6.14 -32.57 -22.85
C ILE A 142 5.47 -33.51 -21.85
N SER A 143 6.19 -34.53 -21.39
CA SER A 143 5.70 -35.47 -20.38
C SER A 143 5.58 -34.80 -19.00
N PRO A 144 4.35 -34.66 -18.41
CA PRO A 144 4.19 -34.08 -17.07
C PRO A 144 4.80 -34.92 -15.95
N LYS A 145 5.11 -36.19 -16.20
CA LYS A 145 5.78 -37.09 -15.25
C LYS A 145 7.25 -36.74 -15.10
N GLU A 146 7.93 -36.40 -16.21
CA GLU A 146 9.32 -36.01 -16.22
C GLU A 146 9.52 -34.54 -15.84
N TYR A 147 8.59 -33.69 -16.28
CA TYR A 147 8.65 -32.24 -16.08
C TYR A 147 7.36 -31.71 -15.42
N PRO A 148 7.29 -31.72 -14.09
CA PRO A 148 6.09 -31.27 -13.39
C PRO A 148 5.82 -29.78 -13.54
N VAL A 149 4.55 -29.41 -13.64
CA VAL A 149 4.07 -28.01 -13.82
C VAL A 149 4.73 -27.03 -12.85
N LYS A 150 4.95 -27.47 -11.60
CA LYS A 150 5.59 -26.64 -10.57
C LYS A 150 7.00 -26.19 -10.95
N MET A 151 7.73 -27.02 -11.65
CA MET A 151 9.09 -26.68 -12.11
C MET A 151 9.06 -25.50 -13.08
N PHE A 152 8.17 -25.55 -14.08
CA PHE A 152 8.01 -24.47 -15.04
C PHE A 152 7.51 -23.18 -14.40
N THR A 153 6.49 -23.25 -13.55
CA THR A 153 5.98 -22.05 -12.87
C THR A 153 7.04 -21.39 -11.98
N SER A 154 7.85 -22.19 -11.28
CA SER A 154 8.96 -21.67 -10.46
C SER A 154 10.07 -21.04 -11.30
N PHE A 155 10.43 -21.68 -12.41
CA PHE A 155 11.44 -21.18 -13.32
C PHE A 155 11.02 -19.86 -13.97
N ILE A 156 9.79 -19.80 -14.51
CA ILE A 156 9.21 -18.57 -15.10
C ILE A 156 9.19 -17.44 -14.07
N SER A 157 8.75 -17.74 -12.85
CA SER A 157 8.72 -16.74 -11.76
C SER A 157 10.11 -16.20 -11.47
N LYS A 158 11.13 -17.09 -11.39
CA LYS A 158 12.51 -16.68 -11.15
C LYS A 158 13.06 -15.77 -12.28
N CYS A 159 12.81 -16.13 -13.55
CA CYS A 159 13.25 -15.33 -14.69
C CYS A 159 12.58 -13.96 -14.78
N LYS A 160 11.32 -13.85 -14.31
CA LYS A 160 10.58 -12.57 -14.31
C LYS A 160 10.88 -11.68 -13.11
N SER A 161 11.53 -12.21 -12.07
CA SER A 161 11.85 -11.46 -10.83
C SER A 161 13.30 -10.96 -10.80
N GLN A 162 14.06 -11.20 -11.84
CA GLN A 162 15.41 -10.66 -12.08
C GLN A 162 15.31 -9.41 -12.97
#